data_65f0427d8494a0d76a628cb1e74bd274
#
_entry.id   65f0427d8494a0d76a628cb1e74bd274
#
_cell.length_a   1.000
_cell.length_b   1.000
_cell.length_c   1.000
_cell.angle_alpha   90.00
_cell.angle_beta   90.00
_cell.angle_gamma   90.00
#
_symmetry.space_group_name_H-M   'P 1'
#
loop_
_entity.id
_entity.type
_entity.pdbx_description
1 polymer ?
#
loop_
_entity_poly.entity_id
_entity_poly.type
_entity_poly.pdbx_seq_one_letter_code
_entity_poly.pdbx_strand_id
1 'polypeptide(L)'
;IGITGSKGKTTTTTIITHILKELGYHVFTGGNIGIPLFNQIENMKKEDIVVLELSSFQLMEMPVSPDIAVITNISPDHLDVHGSYEEYIHAKKYIFKNQRINNKLVLNHDDEIVKNFSKEAKSQVSFFGNQEIKDGFYLKEDKIYYNEEKVIDTNNLMLKGKHNYLNICA
;
A
#
# COMPACT_ATOMS: atom_id res chain seq x y z
N ILE A 1 -7.74 5.04 1.40
CA ILE A 1 -6.65 4.11 1.07
C ILE A 1 -5.51 4.35 2.06
N GLY A 2 -4.95 3.29 2.66
CA GLY A 2 -3.80 3.39 3.55
C GLY A 2 -2.62 2.57 3.05
N ILE A 3 -1.42 3.15 3.04
CA ILE A 3 -0.20 2.51 2.54
C ILE A 3 0.82 2.44 3.68
N THR A 4 1.36 1.24 3.95
CA THR A 4 2.47 1.03 4.87
C THR A 4 3.52 0.09 4.30
N GLY A 5 4.61 -0.06 5.01
CA GLY A 5 5.75 -0.92 4.68
C GLY A 5 7.05 -0.33 5.21
N SER A 6 8.16 -1.03 5.06
CA SER A 6 9.47 -0.49 5.41
C SER A 6 9.95 0.49 4.33
N LYS A 7 9.89 0.09 3.06
CA LYS A 7 10.30 0.89 1.89
C LYS A 7 9.17 0.99 0.87
N GLY A 8 9.20 2.02 0.02
CA GLY A 8 8.26 2.21 -1.10
C GLY A 8 6.94 2.90 -0.73
N LYS A 9 6.64 3.17 0.52
CA LYS A 9 5.41 3.85 0.97
C LYS A 9 5.14 5.14 0.19
N THR A 10 6.08 6.08 0.24
CA THR A 10 5.97 7.40 -0.40
C THR A 10 5.73 7.29 -1.90
N THR A 11 6.51 6.44 -2.57
CA THR A 11 6.37 6.23 -4.01
C THR A 11 5.00 5.66 -4.36
N THR A 12 4.55 4.61 -3.66
CA THR A 12 3.24 3.99 -3.88
C THR A 12 2.11 4.98 -3.59
N THR A 13 2.18 5.73 -2.48
CA THR A 13 1.20 6.77 -2.14
C THR A 13 1.10 7.83 -3.24
N THR A 14 2.24 8.29 -3.75
CA THR A 14 2.30 9.31 -4.81
C THR A 14 1.72 8.78 -6.13
N ILE A 15 2.06 7.55 -6.51
CA ILE A 15 1.53 6.90 -7.73
C ILE A 15 0.02 6.75 -7.65
N ILE A 16 -0.51 6.20 -6.56
CA ILE A 16 -1.96 6.03 -6.36
C ILE A 16 -2.66 7.38 -6.42
N THR A 17 -2.12 8.38 -5.73
CA THR A 17 -2.69 9.75 -5.73
C THR A 17 -2.72 10.32 -7.14
N HIS A 18 -1.64 10.18 -7.90
CA HIS A 18 -1.55 10.70 -9.26
C HIS A 18 -2.57 10.01 -10.17
N ILE A 19 -2.62 8.68 -10.17
CA ILE A 19 -3.57 7.92 -10.99
C ILE A 19 -5.01 8.32 -10.69
N LEU A 20 -5.38 8.42 -9.43
CA LEU A 20 -6.74 8.79 -9.05
C LEU A 20 -7.11 10.22 -9.48
N LYS A 21 -6.17 11.17 -9.40
CA LYS A 21 -6.37 12.54 -9.88
C LYS A 21 -6.54 12.59 -11.40
N GLU A 22 -5.73 11.86 -12.16
CA GLU A 22 -5.85 11.75 -13.62
C GLU A 22 -7.19 11.12 -14.05
N LEU A 23 -7.74 10.22 -13.21
CA LEU A 23 -9.08 9.67 -13.40
C LEU A 23 -10.22 10.62 -12.98
N GLY A 24 -9.91 11.83 -12.53
CA GLY A 24 -10.89 12.86 -12.18
C GLY A 24 -11.42 12.80 -10.76
N TYR A 25 -10.85 11.96 -9.88
CA TYR A 25 -11.24 11.94 -8.47
C TYR A 25 -10.66 13.13 -7.70
N HIS A 26 -11.42 13.63 -6.74
CA HIS A 26 -10.92 14.60 -5.76
C HIS A 26 -10.17 13.83 -4.66
N VAL A 27 -8.85 14.08 -4.54
CA VAL A 27 -7.96 13.26 -3.69
C VAL A 27 -7.21 14.11 -2.70
N PHE A 28 -7.35 13.78 -1.43
CA PHE A 28 -6.53 14.29 -0.33
C PHE A 28 -5.40 13.30 -0.02
N THR A 29 -4.18 13.81 0.12
CA THR A 29 -2.99 12.99 0.38
C THR A 29 -2.25 13.48 1.60
N GLY A 30 -1.89 12.57 2.51
CA GLY A 30 -1.19 12.94 3.72
C GLY A 30 -0.70 11.73 4.55
N GLY A 31 -0.67 11.90 5.86
CA GLY A 31 -0.13 10.94 6.80
C GLY A 31 1.33 11.24 7.15
N ASN A 32 2.24 10.29 6.98
CA ASN A 32 3.68 10.45 7.24
C ASN A 32 4.40 11.33 6.20
N ILE A 33 3.70 11.80 5.20
CA ILE A 33 4.19 12.69 4.13
C ILE A 33 3.22 13.84 3.88
N GLY A 34 3.72 14.90 3.26
CA GLY A 34 2.89 16.01 2.79
C GLY A 34 2.42 16.96 3.90
N ILE A 35 1.27 17.55 3.67
CA ILE A 35 0.65 18.53 4.59
C ILE A 35 -0.28 17.79 5.56
N PRO A 36 -0.29 18.10 6.85
CA PRO A 36 -1.24 17.53 7.80
C PRO A 36 -2.69 17.74 7.32
N LEU A 37 -3.45 16.66 7.22
CA LEU A 37 -4.82 16.70 6.70
C LEU A 37 -5.83 17.30 7.67
N PHE A 38 -5.48 17.47 8.94
CA PHE A 38 -6.38 17.96 9.96
C PHE A 38 -7.07 19.29 9.57
N ASN A 39 -6.32 20.21 9.00
CA ASN A 39 -6.85 21.52 8.56
C ASN A 39 -7.71 21.45 7.28
N GLN A 40 -7.79 20.28 6.66
CA GLN A 40 -8.55 20.07 5.43
C GLN A 40 -9.82 19.24 5.63
N ILE A 41 -10.02 18.69 6.84
CA ILE A 41 -11.15 17.79 7.15
C ILE A 41 -12.50 18.45 6.84
N GLU A 42 -12.66 19.72 7.16
CA GLU A 42 -13.92 20.46 6.93
C GLU A 42 -14.25 20.63 5.43
N ASN A 43 -13.25 20.49 4.56
CA ASN A 43 -13.42 20.60 3.11
C ASN A 43 -13.66 19.24 2.45
N MET A 44 -13.52 18.13 3.20
CA MET A 44 -13.69 16.77 2.67
C MET A 44 -15.16 16.40 2.55
N LYS A 45 -15.51 15.81 1.43
CA LYS A 45 -16.84 15.28 1.16
C LYS A 45 -16.80 13.75 1.20
N LYS A 46 -17.97 13.13 1.30
CA LYS A 46 -18.09 11.67 1.40
C LYS A 46 -17.57 10.93 0.16
N GLU A 47 -17.67 11.55 -1.00
CA GLU A 47 -17.20 11.04 -2.28
C GLU A 47 -15.70 11.22 -2.53
N ASP A 48 -15.02 12.03 -1.71
CA ASP A 48 -13.58 12.27 -1.85
C ASP A 48 -12.76 11.06 -1.41
N ILE A 49 -11.60 10.91 -2.02
CA ILE A 49 -10.68 9.82 -1.68
C ILE A 49 -9.54 10.39 -0.83
N VAL A 50 -9.28 9.72 0.29
CA VAL A 50 -8.12 10.02 1.15
C VAL A 50 -7.07 8.93 0.97
N VAL A 51 -5.85 9.33 0.61
CA VAL A 51 -4.69 8.44 0.44
C VAL A 51 -3.65 8.78 1.51
N LEU A 52 -3.35 7.81 2.39
CA LEU A 52 -2.50 8.01 3.56
C LEU A 52 -1.25 7.15 3.50
N GLU A 53 -0.08 7.78 3.62
CA GLU A 53 1.13 7.07 4.03
C GLU A 53 1.12 6.88 5.55
N LEU A 54 1.22 5.65 6.03
CA LEU A 54 1.12 5.32 7.44
C LEU A 54 2.40 4.66 7.96
N SER A 55 3.02 5.30 8.96
CA SER A 55 4.13 4.73 9.71
C SER A 55 3.64 3.67 10.70
N SER A 56 4.56 2.84 11.21
CA SER A 56 4.23 1.87 12.26
C SER A 56 3.70 2.53 13.53
N PHE A 57 4.23 3.70 13.90
CA PHE A 57 3.78 4.45 15.07
C PHE A 57 2.35 4.96 14.94
N GLN A 58 2.02 5.54 13.78
CA GLN A 58 0.65 6.00 13.52
C GLN A 58 -0.35 4.85 13.53
N LEU A 59 0.04 3.67 13.00
CA LEU A 59 -0.82 2.50 12.95
C LEU A 59 -1.17 1.96 14.33
N MET A 60 -0.24 1.99 15.30
CA MET A 60 -0.48 1.50 16.66
C MET A 60 -1.60 2.26 17.39
N GLU A 61 -1.81 3.52 17.03
CA GLU A 61 -2.83 4.39 17.64
C GLU A 61 -4.12 4.47 16.81
N MET A 62 -4.16 3.83 15.62
CA MET A 62 -5.33 3.89 14.76
C MET A 62 -6.45 2.97 15.24
N PRO A 63 -7.62 3.53 15.61
CA PRO A 63 -8.76 2.73 16.06
C PRO A 63 -9.52 2.05 14.91
N VAL A 64 -9.27 2.46 13.68
CA VAL A 64 -9.95 1.97 12.46
C VAL A 64 -8.93 1.60 11.39
N SER A 65 -9.28 0.68 10.51
CA SER A 65 -8.48 0.35 9.33
C SER A 65 -9.05 1.04 8.08
N PRO A 66 -8.20 1.44 7.11
CA PRO A 66 -8.68 1.98 5.84
C PRO A 66 -9.47 0.93 5.04
N ASP A 67 -10.37 1.38 4.17
CA ASP A 67 -11.17 0.49 3.31
C ASP A 67 -10.29 -0.32 2.35
N ILE A 68 -9.21 0.30 1.85
CA ILE A 68 -8.19 -0.34 1.05
C ILE A 68 -6.85 -0.14 1.77
N ALA A 69 -6.17 -1.23 2.10
CA ALA A 69 -4.86 -1.23 2.72
C ALA A 69 -3.82 -1.84 1.78
N VAL A 70 -2.64 -1.25 1.72
CA VAL A 70 -1.50 -1.74 0.92
C VAL A 70 -0.30 -1.91 1.84
N ILE A 71 0.36 -3.08 1.77
CA ILE A 71 1.60 -3.36 2.49
C ILE A 71 2.69 -3.68 1.47
N THR A 72 3.67 -2.79 1.33
CA THR A 72 4.69 -2.89 0.28
C THR A 72 5.76 -3.94 0.58
N ASN A 73 6.32 -3.93 1.79
CA ASN A 73 7.33 -4.88 2.28
C ASN A 73 7.57 -4.69 3.77
N ILE A 74 8.17 -5.69 4.41
CA ILE A 74 8.63 -5.61 5.80
C ILE A 74 10.07 -6.09 5.89
N SER A 75 10.97 -5.19 6.24
CA SER A 75 12.37 -5.48 6.57
C SER A 75 12.72 -4.83 7.91
N PRO A 76 13.74 -5.32 8.62
CA PRO A 76 14.17 -4.71 9.89
C PRO A 76 14.42 -3.21 9.72
N ASP A 77 13.71 -2.41 10.48
CA ASP A 77 13.77 -0.95 10.46
C ASP A 77 13.28 -0.41 11.81
N HIS A 78 13.81 0.72 12.27
CA HIS A 78 13.41 1.37 13.53
C HIS A 78 13.40 0.44 14.77
N LEU A 79 14.30 -0.55 14.84
CA LEU A 79 14.35 -1.51 15.95
C LEU A 79 14.79 -0.87 17.27
N ASP A 80 15.47 0.25 17.20
CA ASP A 80 15.84 1.11 18.33
C ASP A 80 14.63 1.68 19.07
N VAL A 81 13.48 1.79 18.40
CA VAL A 81 12.26 2.38 18.96
C VAL A 81 11.20 1.32 19.26
N HIS A 82 11.05 0.29 18.42
CA HIS A 82 10.06 -0.77 18.60
C HIS A 82 10.46 -1.86 19.61
N GLY A 83 11.70 -1.82 20.11
CA GLY A 83 12.18 -2.84 21.04
C GLY A 83 12.44 -4.21 20.44
N SER A 84 11.67 -4.66 19.45
CA SER A 84 11.91 -5.90 18.69
C SER A 84 11.36 -5.84 17.28
N TYR A 85 11.84 -6.77 16.44
CA TYR A 85 11.33 -6.90 15.06
C TYR A 85 9.88 -7.42 15.02
N GLU A 86 9.52 -8.27 15.97
CA GLU A 86 8.17 -8.79 16.13
C GLU A 86 7.17 -7.68 16.46
N GLU A 87 7.54 -6.74 17.34
CA GLU A 87 6.72 -5.58 17.64
C GLU A 87 6.52 -4.67 16.42
N TYR A 88 7.58 -4.46 15.64
CA TYR A 88 7.50 -3.72 14.39
C TYR A 88 6.55 -4.38 13.37
N ILE A 89 6.65 -5.70 13.20
CA ILE A 89 5.73 -6.48 12.34
C ILE A 89 4.30 -6.34 12.86
N HIS A 90 4.11 -6.51 14.18
CA HIS A 90 2.79 -6.41 14.80
C HIS A 90 2.16 -5.02 14.61
N ALA A 91 2.96 -3.96 14.77
CA ALA A 91 2.50 -2.59 14.55
C ALA A 91 1.94 -2.39 13.13
N LYS A 92 2.57 -2.98 12.11
CA LYS A 92 2.08 -2.86 10.73
C LYS A 92 0.79 -3.63 10.45
N LYS A 93 0.50 -4.70 11.21
CA LYS A 93 -0.77 -5.43 11.08
C LYS A 93 -1.99 -4.59 11.45
N TYR A 94 -1.82 -3.52 12.22
CA TYR A 94 -2.95 -2.65 12.57
C TYR A 94 -3.62 -2.03 11.33
N ILE A 95 -2.92 -1.90 10.19
CA ILE A 95 -3.50 -1.36 8.97
C ILE A 95 -4.70 -2.18 8.47
N PHE A 96 -4.75 -3.49 8.73
CA PHE A 96 -5.85 -4.35 8.30
C PHE A 96 -6.61 -5.04 9.45
N LYS A 97 -6.15 -4.88 10.70
CA LYS A 97 -6.69 -5.56 11.89
C LYS A 97 -8.21 -5.37 12.05
N ASN A 98 -8.72 -4.19 11.72
CA ASN A 98 -10.13 -3.82 11.84
C ASN A 98 -10.87 -3.87 10.50
N GLN A 99 -10.25 -4.35 9.42
CA GLN A 99 -10.92 -4.56 8.14
C GLN A 99 -11.99 -5.64 8.21
N ARG A 100 -13.00 -5.51 7.34
CA ARG A 100 -14.14 -6.41 7.19
C ARG A 100 -14.12 -7.02 5.79
N ILE A 101 -15.01 -7.97 5.54
CA ILE A 101 -15.12 -8.71 4.27
C ILE A 101 -15.25 -7.82 3.01
N ASN A 102 -15.82 -6.64 3.14
CA ASN A 102 -15.98 -5.69 2.03
C ASN A 102 -14.76 -4.78 1.81
N ASN A 103 -13.79 -4.80 2.72
CA ASN A 103 -12.53 -4.06 2.56
C ASN A 103 -11.54 -4.86 1.69
N LYS A 104 -10.47 -4.19 1.25
CA LYS A 104 -9.42 -4.80 0.43
C LYS A 104 -8.07 -4.68 1.10
N LEU A 105 -7.28 -5.74 0.98
CA LEU A 105 -5.90 -5.78 1.45
C LEU A 105 -4.99 -6.23 0.30
N VAL A 106 -4.05 -5.35 -0.08
CA VAL A 106 -3.08 -5.60 -1.16
C VAL A 106 -1.72 -5.92 -0.52
N LEU A 107 -1.18 -7.08 -0.83
CA LEU A 107 0.01 -7.64 -0.20
C LEU A 107 1.09 -7.97 -1.22
N ASN A 108 2.35 -7.71 -0.85
CA ASN A 108 3.49 -8.16 -1.63
C ASN A 108 3.67 -9.68 -1.50
N HIS A 109 3.52 -10.38 -2.62
CA HIS A 109 3.68 -11.85 -2.69
C HIS A 109 5.13 -12.30 -2.51
N ASP A 110 6.10 -11.45 -2.86
CA ASP A 110 7.53 -11.78 -2.79
C ASP A 110 8.12 -11.61 -1.38
N ASP A 111 7.39 -10.98 -0.47
CA ASP A 111 7.77 -10.82 0.94
C ASP A 111 7.01 -11.85 1.79
N GLU A 112 7.71 -12.86 2.30
CA GLU A 112 7.09 -13.97 3.03
C GLU A 112 6.36 -13.52 4.30
N ILE A 113 6.82 -12.46 4.98
CA ILE A 113 6.15 -11.91 6.16
C ILE A 113 4.82 -11.28 5.72
N VAL A 114 4.88 -10.41 4.71
CA VAL A 114 3.70 -9.72 4.17
C VAL A 114 2.70 -10.71 3.59
N LYS A 115 3.15 -11.66 2.80
CA LYS A 115 2.33 -12.72 2.21
C LYS A 115 1.55 -13.52 3.26
N ASN A 116 2.20 -13.84 4.38
CA ASN A 116 1.56 -14.59 5.46
C ASN A 116 0.45 -13.82 6.16
N PHE A 117 0.36 -12.50 6.06
CA PHE A 117 -0.76 -11.72 6.60
C PHE A 117 -2.10 -12.08 5.96
N SER A 118 -2.09 -12.65 4.75
CA SER A 118 -3.29 -13.17 4.10
C SER A 118 -4.05 -14.20 4.94
N LYS A 119 -3.34 -14.95 5.79
CA LYS A 119 -3.95 -15.96 6.68
C LYS A 119 -4.72 -15.35 7.85
N GLU A 120 -4.44 -14.09 8.20
CA GLU A 120 -5.05 -13.37 9.31
C GLU A 120 -6.10 -12.36 8.83
N ALA A 121 -6.10 -12.03 7.55
CA ALA A 121 -6.99 -11.03 6.96
C ALA A 121 -8.44 -11.51 6.93
N LYS A 122 -9.37 -10.62 7.30
CA LYS A 122 -10.82 -10.82 7.15
C LYS A 122 -11.36 -10.20 5.85
N SER A 123 -10.58 -9.34 5.24
CA SER A 123 -10.87 -8.62 4.00
C SER A 123 -10.54 -9.44 2.76
N GLN A 124 -10.93 -8.94 1.60
CA GLN A 124 -10.53 -9.51 0.32
C GLN A 124 -9.05 -9.23 0.09
N VAL A 125 -8.26 -10.29 -0.12
CA VAL A 125 -6.82 -10.18 -0.34
C VAL A 125 -6.51 -10.25 -1.82
N SER A 126 -5.67 -9.31 -2.30
CA SER A 126 -5.03 -9.36 -3.61
C SER A 126 -3.52 -9.29 -3.43
N PHE A 127 -2.78 -9.81 -4.39
CA PHE A 127 -1.32 -9.82 -4.34
C PHE A 127 -0.71 -9.04 -5.50
N PHE A 128 0.50 -8.54 -5.28
CA PHE A 128 1.39 -8.06 -6.34
C PHE A 128 2.81 -8.62 -6.13
N GLY A 129 3.61 -8.69 -7.19
CA GLY A 129 4.98 -9.21 -7.06
C GLY A 129 5.72 -9.37 -8.38
N ASN A 130 6.82 -10.15 -8.33
CA ASN A 130 7.68 -10.48 -9.49
C ASN A 130 7.35 -11.82 -10.16
N GLN A 131 6.38 -12.53 -9.65
CA GLN A 131 5.96 -13.83 -10.18
C GLN A 131 4.54 -13.70 -10.70
N GLU A 132 4.17 -14.57 -11.62
CA GLU A 132 2.81 -14.65 -12.13
C GLU A 132 1.81 -14.87 -11.00
N ILE A 133 0.85 -13.97 -10.91
CA ILE A 133 -0.15 -13.92 -9.84
C ILE A 133 -1.52 -13.90 -10.49
N LYS A 134 -2.36 -14.86 -10.10
CA LYS A 134 -3.77 -14.87 -10.48
C LYS A 134 -4.51 -13.79 -9.67
N ASP A 135 -5.32 -12.99 -10.36
CA ASP A 135 -6.07 -11.87 -9.77
C ASP A 135 -5.19 -10.81 -9.08
N GLY A 136 -4.01 -10.54 -9.68
CA GLY A 136 -3.05 -9.58 -9.17
C GLY A 136 -2.14 -9.01 -10.23
N PHE A 137 -1.45 -7.93 -9.89
CA PHE A 137 -0.45 -7.32 -10.76
C PHE A 137 0.93 -7.93 -10.52
N TYR A 138 1.66 -8.19 -11.59
CA TYR A 138 3.03 -8.70 -11.46
C TYR A 138 3.97 -8.18 -12.54
N LEU A 139 5.25 -8.10 -12.16
CA LEU A 139 6.34 -7.70 -13.05
C LEU A 139 7.00 -8.95 -13.66
N LYS A 140 7.04 -9.03 -14.98
CA LYS A 140 7.76 -10.07 -15.72
C LYS A 140 8.44 -9.45 -16.94
N GLU A 141 9.75 -9.66 -17.12
CA GLU A 141 10.53 -9.22 -18.28
C GLU A 141 10.31 -7.71 -18.62
N ASP A 142 10.46 -6.85 -17.61
CA ASP A 142 10.26 -5.40 -17.73
C ASP A 142 8.86 -5.00 -18.27
N LYS A 143 7.86 -5.80 -17.99
CA LYS A 143 6.45 -5.52 -18.30
C LYS A 143 5.59 -5.82 -17.10
N ILE A 144 4.56 -5.02 -16.89
CA ILE A 144 3.55 -5.22 -15.85
C ILE A 144 2.33 -5.90 -16.47
N TYR A 145 1.90 -6.96 -15.83
CA TYR A 145 0.76 -7.78 -16.22
C TYR A 145 -0.34 -7.75 -15.16
N TYR A 146 -1.56 -7.95 -15.59
CA TYR A 146 -2.72 -8.28 -14.77
C TYR A 146 -3.44 -9.45 -15.40
N ASN A 147 -3.63 -10.55 -14.67
CA ASN A 147 -4.29 -11.76 -15.19
C ASN A 147 -3.75 -12.22 -16.56
N GLU A 148 -2.42 -12.32 -16.72
CA GLU A 148 -1.73 -12.72 -17.95
C GLU A 148 -1.78 -11.67 -19.08
N GLU A 149 -2.58 -10.62 -18.95
CA GLU A 149 -2.60 -9.52 -19.93
C GLU A 149 -1.53 -8.48 -19.62
N LYS A 150 -0.75 -8.11 -20.64
CA LYS A 150 0.22 -7.02 -20.53
C LYS A 150 -0.51 -5.69 -20.42
N VAL A 151 -0.33 -5.00 -19.30
CA VAL A 151 -0.93 -3.68 -19.03
C VAL A 151 0.03 -2.55 -19.34
N ILE A 152 1.30 -2.68 -18.93
CA ILE A 152 2.30 -1.61 -19.06
C ILE A 152 3.62 -2.20 -19.56
N ASP A 153 4.28 -1.48 -20.48
CA ASP A 153 5.68 -1.67 -20.81
C ASP A 153 6.51 -0.69 -19.97
N THR A 154 7.39 -1.19 -19.12
CA THR A 154 8.14 -0.34 -18.18
C THR A 154 9.16 0.56 -18.87
N ASN A 155 9.52 0.27 -20.13
CA ASN A 155 10.36 1.15 -20.94
C ASN A 155 9.72 2.52 -21.17
N ASN A 156 8.40 2.60 -21.15
CA ASN A 156 7.64 3.84 -21.35
C ASN A 156 7.43 4.63 -20.06
N LEU A 157 7.80 4.07 -18.89
CA LEU A 157 7.64 4.73 -17.61
C LEU A 157 8.77 5.73 -17.34
N MET A 158 8.44 6.87 -16.74
CA MET A 158 9.43 7.83 -16.26
C MET A 158 10.18 7.30 -15.02
N LEU A 159 9.47 6.65 -14.11
CA LEU A 159 10.06 6.00 -12.95
C LEU A 159 10.76 4.72 -13.38
N LYS A 160 12.08 4.66 -13.19
CA LYS A 160 12.90 3.51 -13.56
C LYS A 160 13.30 2.70 -12.33
N GLY A 161 13.58 1.43 -12.55
CA GLY A 161 14.07 0.49 -11.55
C GLY A 161 13.01 -0.48 -11.05
N LYS A 162 13.44 -1.72 -10.83
CA LYS A 162 12.58 -2.85 -10.46
C LYS A 162 11.71 -2.59 -9.23
N HIS A 163 12.28 -1.93 -8.20
CA HIS A 163 11.54 -1.57 -6.99
C HIS A 163 10.41 -0.57 -7.28
N ASN A 164 10.61 0.38 -8.22
CA ASN A 164 9.56 1.31 -8.62
C ASN A 164 8.47 0.62 -9.45
N TYR A 165 8.85 -0.35 -10.28
CA TYR A 165 7.88 -1.15 -11.03
C TYR A 165 6.99 -1.98 -10.11
N LEU A 166 7.56 -2.52 -9.01
CA LEU A 166 6.77 -3.20 -7.97
C LEU A 166 5.84 -2.23 -7.21
N ASN A 167 6.29 -1.00 -6.94
CA ASN A 167 5.43 0.02 -6.33
C ASN A 167 4.26 0.43 -7.26
N ILE A 168 4.42 0.25 -8.58
CA ILE A 168 3.34 0.47 -9.57
C ILE A 168 2.36 -0.72 -9.59
N CYS A 169 2.85 -1.94 -9.34
CA CYS A 169 2.00 -3.12 -9.23
C CYS A 169 1.11 -3.12 -7.98
N ALA A 170 1.53 -2.41 -6.93
CA ALA A 170 0.82 -2.34 -5.64
C ALA A 170 -0.40 -1.44 -5.69
#